data_aa123d2c0b334be30ec6d899323e25c0
#
_entry.id   aa123d2c0b334be30ec6d899323e25c0
#
_cell.length_a   1.000
_cell.length_b   1.000
_cell.length_c   1.000
_cell.angle_alpha   90.00
_cell.angle_beta   90.00
_cell.angle_gamma   90.00
#
_symmetry.space_group_name_H-M   'P 1'
#
loop_
_entity.id
_entity.type
_entity.pdbx_description
1 polymer ?
#
loop_
_entity_poly.entity_id
_entity_poly.type
_entity_poly.pdbx_seq_one_letter_code
_entity_poly.pdbx_strand_id
1 'polypeptide(L)'
;MKPGHSPSEKLIGENLDKIINAHKHRRLIVSTFASNIGRIIQVINSAIKYNKVIFLAGRSMVANVQLCQELGYITAPKGMIRQLSAEAETLPDERVLVLCTGSQGEEFSALVRMSKSDFKDFTLKPEDGIILSSHTIPGNEKAVIGMINDLIRL
;
A
#
# COMPACT_ATOMS: atom_id res chain seq x y z
N MET A 1 27.69 9.06 -4.87
CA MET A 1 26.32 8.92 -4.38
C MET A 1 26.31 8.65 -2.89
N LYS A 2 25.47 9.32 -2.18
CA LYS A 2 25.41 9.17 -0.72
C LYS A 2 24.82 7.81 -0.34
N PRO A 3 25.45 7.07 0.57
CA PRO A 3 24.79 5.90 1.14
C PRO A 3 23.58 6.35 1.96
N GLY A 4 22.52 5.56 1.93
CA GLY A 4 21.29 5.88 2.62
C GLY A 4 20.33 6.73 1.78
N HIS A 5 19.41 7.41 2.43
CA HIS A 5 18.34 8.15 1.75
C HIS A 5 18.79 9.57 1.41
N SER A 6 18.39 10.03 0.21
CA SER A 6 18.53 11.44 -0.14
C SER A 6 17.57 12.29 0.73
N PRO A 7 17.81 13.60 0.87
CA PRO A 7 16.88 14.48 1.57
C PRO A 7 15.45 14.41 1.03
N SER A 8 15.28 14.22 -0.29
CA SER A 8 13.95 14.10 -0.89
C SER A 8 13.27 12.80 -0.49
N GLU A 9 13.99 11.69 -0.35
CA GLU A 9 13.42 10.43 0.13
C GLU A 9 12.93 10.54 1.58
N LYS A 10 13.70 11.20 2.43
CA LYS A 10 13.29 11.45 3.81
C LYS A 10 12.03 12.32 3.85
N LEU A 11 11.97 13.37 3.04
CA LEU A 11 10.81 14.26 2.97
C LEU A 11 9.56 13.51 2.48
N ILE A 12 9.70 12.65 1.48
CA ILE A 12 8.59 11.85 0.98
C ILE A 12 8.07 10.93 2.08
N GLY A 13 8.96 10.30 2.84
CA GLY A 13 8.57 9.44 3.96
C GLY A 13 7.83 10.20 5.07
N GLU A 14 8.30 11.40 5.41
CA GLU A 14 7.65 12.24 6.38
C GLU A 14 6.26 12.69 5.90
N ASN A 15 6.13 13.05 4.63
CA ASN A 15 4.86 13.43 4.04
C ASN A 15 3.89 12.25 4.01
N LEU A 16 4.36 11.06 3.67
CA LEU A 16 3.55 9.85 3.69
C LEU A 16 3.03 9.55 5.09
N ASP A 17 3.88 9.67 6.11
CA ASP A 17 3.47 9.48 7.50
C ASP A 17 2.39 10.48 7.90
N LYS A 18 2.52 11.73 7.49
CA LYS A 18 1.51 12.78 7.76
C LYS A 18 0.17 12.45 7.10
N ILE A 19 0.20 11.97 5.86
CA ILE A 19 -1.02 11.59 5.14
C ILE A 19 -1.70 10.42 5.85
N ILE A 20 -0.95 9.40 6.22
CA ILE A 20 -1.48 8.25 6.94
C ILE A 20 -2.08 8.69 8.27
N ASN A 21 -1.38 9.54 9.01
CA ASN A 21 -1.87 10.06 10.28
C ASN A 21 -3.17 10.86 10.10
N ALA A 22 -3.24 11.72 9.08
CA ALA A 22 -4.43 12.54 8.84
C ALA A 22 -5.66 11.70 8.50
N HIS A 23 -5.47 10.51 7.93
CA HIS A 23 -6.54 9.61 7.49
C HIS A 23 -6.58 8.29 8.26
N LYS A 24 -5.92 8.21 9.41
CA LYS A 24 -5.79 6.96 10.17
C LYS A 24 -7.12 6.36 10.63
N HIS A 25 -8.17 7.18 10.69
CA HIS A 25 -9.51 6.72 11.04
C HIS A 25 -10.19 5.94 9.91
N ARG A 26 -9.63 6.00 8.69
CA ARG A 26 -10.15 5.30 7.53
C ARG A 26 -9.43 3.98 7.34
N ARG A 27 -10.05 3.07 6.61
CA ARG A 27 -9.35 1.94 6.03
C ARG A 27 -8.50 2.49 4.89
N LEU A 28 -7.19 2.23 4.93
CA LEU A 28 -6.24 2.81 3.97
C LEU A 28 -5.72 1.74 3.02
N ILE A 29 -5.66 2.09 1.75
CA ILE A 29 -5.06 1.25 0.72
C ILE A 29 -3.87 2.05 0.13
N VAL A 30 -2.66 1.55 0.34
CA VAL A 30 -1.44 2.19 -0.14
C VAL A 30 -0.84 1.33 -1.25
N SER A 31 -0.62 1.94 -2.41
CA SER A 31 0.00 1.24 -3.53
C SER A 31 1.34 1.87 -3.86
N THR A 32 2.35 1.01 -4.04
CA THR A 32 3.70 1.40 -4.43
C THR A 32 4.34 0.28 -5.21
N PHE A 33 5.53 0.52 -5.75
CA PHE A 33 6.31 -0.53 -6.40
C PHE A 33 6.78 -1.57 -5.38
N ALA A 34 6.62 -2.84 -5.70
CA ALA A 34 7.11 -3.92 -4.83
C ALA A 34 8.64 -3.92 -4.71
N SER A 35 9.34 -3.30 -5.65
CA SER A 35 10.80 -3.17 -5.63
C SER A 35 11.29 -1.98 -4.80
N ASN A 36 10.40 -1.07 -4.40
CA ASN A 36 10.77 0.08 -3.58
C ASN A 36 10.76 -0.29 -2.10
N ILE A 37 11.80 -0.97 -1.67
CA ILE A 37 11.91 -1.50 -0.30
C ILE A 37 11.88 -0.37 0.73
N GLY A 38 12.57 0.73 0.46
CA GLY A 38 12.57 1.88 1.39
C GLY A 38 11.17 2.42 1.64
N ARG A 39 10.36 2.53 0.59
CA ARG A 39 8.99 3.01 0.71
C ARG A 39 8.11 2.01 1.45
N ILE A 40 8.29 0.72 1.16
CA ILE A 40 7.56 -0.34 1.85
C ILE A 40 7.83 -0.28 3.35
N ILE A 41 9.10 -0.11 3.74
CA ILE A 41 9.49 0.01 5.16
C ILE A 41 8.82 1.23 5.79
N GLN A 42 8.80 2.37 5.10
CA GLN A 42 8.16 3.59 5.59
C GLN A 42 6.67 3.37 5.86
N VAL A 43 5.97 2.73 4.92
CA VAL A 43 4.53 2.45 5.06
C VAL A 43 4.28 1.52 6.25
N ILE A 44 5.05 0.45 6.36
CA ILE A 44 4.89 -0.52 7.44
C ILE A 44 5.15 0.13 8.80
N ASN A 45 6.19 0.94 8.91
CA ASN A 45 6.49 1.63 10.17
C ASN A 45 5.36 2.61 10.56
N SER A 46 4.82 3.34 9.60
CA SER A 46 3.67 4.22 9.86
C SER A 46 2.44 3.42 10.30
N ALA A 47 2.16 2.30 9.63
CA ALA A 47 1.02 1.47 9.98
C ALA A 47 1.14 0.93 11.41
N ILE A 48 2.32 0.49 11.81
CA ILE A 48 2.57 0.02 13.18
C ILE A 48 2.37 1.15 14.17
N LYS A 49 2.91 2.33 13.85
CA LYS A 49 2.81 3.52 14.70
C LYS A 49 1.35 3.91 14.98
N TYR A 50 0.49 3.77 13.98
CA TYR A 50 -0.94 4.12 14.08
C TYR A 50 -1.83 2.91 14.35
N ASN A 51 -1.24 1.82 14.80
CA ASN A 51 -1.94 0.61 15.26
C ASN A 51 -2.81 -0.04 14.19
N LYS A 52 -2.30 -0.12 12.97
CA LYS A 52 -3.00 -0.78 11.87
C LYS A 52 -2.40 -2.14 11.59
N VAL A 53 -3.27 -3.11 11.30
CA VAL A 53 -2.86 -4.40 10.74
C VAL A 53 -2.57 -4.19 9.25
N ILE A 54 -1.44 -4.72 8.79
CA ILE A 54 -0.98 -4.55 7.41
C ILE A 54 -1.33 -5.79 6.62
N PHE A 55 -2.17 -5.62 5.59
CA PHE A 55 -2.55 -6.69 4.68
C PHE A 55 -1.84 -6.50 3.35
N LEU A 56 -1.12 -7.52 2.91
CA LEU A 56 -0.33 -7.48 1.68
C LEU A 56 -1.13 -8.05 0.52
N ALA A 57 -1.14 -7.35 -0.61
CA ALA A 57 -1.79 -7.82 -1.82
C ALA A 57 -0.87 -7.68 -3.03
N GLY A 58 -0.82 -8.73 -3.84
CA GLY A 58 0.09 -8.84 -4.97
C GLY A 58 1.25 -9.77 -4.66
N ARG A 59 1.56 -10.67 -5.60
CA ARG A 59 2.59 -11.70 -5.40
C ARG A 59 3.95 -11.11 -5.05
N SER A 60 4.39 -10.13 -5.82
CA SER A 60 5.71 -9.52 -5.63
C SER A 60 5.77 -8.76 -4.32
N MET A 61 4.69 -8.12 -3.91
CA MET A 61 4.64 -7.41 -2.63
C MET A 61 4.78 -8.40 -1.48
N VAL A 62 4.03 -9.49 -1.49
CA VAL A 62 4.10 -10.53 -0.46
C VAL A 62 5.51 -11.11 -0.38
N ALA A 63 6.09 -11.49 -1.53
CA ALA A 63 7.42 -12.09 -1.57
C ALA A 63 8.50 -11.15 -1.05
N ASN A 64 8.46 -9.88 -1.47
CA ASN A 64 9.48 -8.91 -1.07
C ASN A 64 9.39 -8.54 0.40
N VAL A 65 8.18 -8.39 0.94
CA VAL A 65 8.01 -8.13 2.37
C VAL A 65 8.48 -9.32 3.21
N GLN A 66 8.14 -10.53 2.80
CA GLN A 66 8.61 -11.73 3.50
C GLN A 66 10.13 -11.81 3.51
N LEU A 67 10.77 -11.56 2.37
CA LEU A 67 12.22 -11.54 2.27
C LEU A 67 12.83 -10.49 3.21
N CYS A 68 12.27 -9.29 3.24
CA CYS A 68 12.74 -8.24 4.12
C CYS A 68 12.58 -8.59 5.61
N GLN A 69 11.53 -9.30 5.96
CA GLN A 69 11.35 -9.80 7.32
C GLN A 69 12.43 -10.84 7.68
N GLU A 70 12.70 -11.77 6.76
CA GLU A 70 13.74 -12.79 6.95
C GLU A 70 15.13 -12.18 7.11
N LEU A 71 15.41 -11.11 6.37
CA LEU A 71 16.69 -10.42 6.41
C LEU A 71 16.80 -9.40 7.56
N GLY A 72 15.72 -9.19 8.32
CA GLY A 72 15.72 -8.27 9.44
C GLY A 72 15.53 -6.80 9.09
N TYR A 73 15.21 -6.47 7.84
CA TYR A 73 14.93 -5.08 7.44
C TYR A 73 13.57 -4.60 7.89
N ILE A 74 12.65 -5.51 8.11
CA ILE A 74 11.31 -5.21 8.59
C ILE A 74 11.08 -5.99 9.87
N THR A 75 10.73 -5.27 10.94
CA THR A 75 10.40 -5.86 12.23
C THR A 75 9.02 -5.35 12.63
N ALA A 76 8.11 -6.27 12.91
CA ALA A 76 6.76 -5.92 13.32
C ALA A 76 6.28 -6.86 14.41
N PRO A 77 5.35 -6.42 15.27
CA PRO A 77 4.73 -7.32 16.22
C PRO A 77 4.10 -8.52 15.51
N LYS A 78 4.12 -9.66 16.18
CA LYS A 78 3.56 -10.89 15.62
C LYS A 78 2.10 -10.69 15.22
N GLY A 79 1.76 -11.11 14.01
CA GLY A 79 0.39 -11.01 13.49
C GLY A 79 0.01 -9.65 12.94
N MET A 80 0.91 -8.66 12.92
CA MET A 80 0.60 -7.34 12.33
C MET A 80 0.71 -7.32 10.81
N ILE A 81 1.46 -8.22 10.21
CA ILE A 81 1.61 -8.32 8.75
C ILE A 81 1.00 -9.63 8.29
N ARG A 82 0.01 -9.55 7.41
CA ARG A 82 -0.75 -10.71 6.91
C ARG A 82 -0.98 -10.57 5.41
N GLN A 83 -1.29 -11.69 4.74
CA GLN A 83 -1.77 -11.63 3.37
C GLN A 83 -3.22 -11.13 3.36
N LEU A 84 -3.58 -10.37 2.34
CA LEU A 84 -4.95 -9.88 2.20
C LEU A 84 -5.93 -11.04 2.06
N SER A 85 -6.97 -11.00 2.85
CA SER A 85 -8.05 -11.99 2.88
C SER A 85 -9.34 -11.32 3.35
N ALA A 86 -10.41 -12.07 3.42
CA ALA A 86 -11.70 -11.59 3.93
C ALA A 86 -11.60 -11.05 5.36
N GLU A 87 -10.58 -11.45 6.11
CA GLU A 87 -10.34 -10.95 7.46
C GLU A 87 -10.24 -9.42 7.50
N ALA A 88 -9.68 -8.80 6.46
CA ALA A 88 -9.56 -7.35 6.38
C ALA A 88 -10.92 -6.65 6.41
N GLU A 89 -11.98 -7.34 6.01
CA GLU A 89 -13.33 -6.78 6.02
C GLU A 89 -14.03 -6.97 7.37
N THR A 90 -13.44 -7.72 8.28
CA THR A 90 -14.01 -7.99 9.60
C THR A 90 -13.46 -7.08 10.69
N LEU A 91 -12.34 -6.41 10.44
CA LEU A 91 -11.72 -5.51 11.41
C LEU A 91 -12.29 -4.10 11.29
N PRO A 92 -12.22 -3.31 12.38
CA PRO A 92 -12.58 -1.89 12.31
C PRO A 92 -11.72 -1.16 11.24
N ASP A 93 -12.31 -0.20 10.55
CA ASP A 93 -11.65 0.51 9.46
C ASP A 93 -10.32 1.14 9.92
N GLU A 94 -10.30 1.73 11.11
CA GLU A 94 -9.08 2.35 11.64
C GLU A 94 -7.94 1.37 11.89
N ARG A 95 -8.22 0.08 11.89
CA ARG A 95 -7.24 -0.98 12.12
C ARG A 95 -6.66 -1.57 10.84
N VAL A 96 -7.11 -1.14 9.66
CA VAL A 96 -6.77 -1.80 8.40
C VAL A 96 -5.95 -0.89 7.49
N LEU A 97 -4.79 -1.39 7.05
CA LEU A 97 -4.01 -0.80 5.97
C LEU A 97 -3.64 -1.91 5.00
N VAL A 98 -4.03 -1.75 3.73
CA VAL A 98 -3.66 -2.66 2.66
C VAL A 98 -2.46 -2.08 1.92
N LEU A 99 -1.40 -2.85 1.79
CA LEU A 99 -0.21 -2.48 1.01
C LEU A 99 -0.17 -3.35 -0.24
N CYS A 100 -0.24 -2.72 -1.40
CA CYS A 100 -0.45 -3.45 -2.65
C CYS A 100 0.35 -2.90 -3.81
N THR A 101 0.38 -3.68 -4.89
CA THR A 101 0.94 -3.28 -6.18
C THR A 101 -0.15 -2.67 -7.05
N GLY A 102 0.24 -2.09 -8.21
CA GLY A 102 -0.68 -1.60 -9.22
C GLY A 102 -0.74 -0.10 -9.36
N SER A 103 0.19 0.65 -8.73
CA SER A 103 0.22 2.11 -8.82
C SER A 103 0.42 2.64 -10.25
N GLN A 104 0.91 1.81 -11.18
CA GLN A 104 1.08 2.16 -12.58
C GLN A 104 -0.10 1.73 -13.46
N GLY A 105 -1.18 1.21 -12.87
CA GLY A 105 -2.34 0.74 -13.61
C GLY A 105 -2.10 -0.55 -14.38
N GLU A 106 -1.12 -1.36 -13.96
CA GLU A 106 -0.79 -2.63 -14.62
C GLU A 106 -1.99 -3.59 -14.58
N GLU A 107 -2.32 -4.12 -15.74
CA GLU A 107 -3.39 -5.11 -15.86
C GLU A 107 -3.12 -6.30 -14.93
N PHE A 108 -4.17 -6.80 -14.29
CA PHE A 108 -4.13 -7.90 -13.31
C PHE A 108 -3.37 -7.61 -12.01
N SER A 109 -2.88 -6.38 -11.81
CA SER A 109 -2.30 -6.00 -10.52
C SER A 109 -3.38 -5.92 -9.45
N ALA A 110 -2.97 -5.97 -8.19
CA ALA A 110 -3.91 -5.98 -7.07
C ALA A 110 -4.82 -4.74 -7.07
N LEU A 111 -4.25 -3.54 -7.18
CA LEU A 111 -5.05 -2.31 -7.13
C LEU A 111 -6.00 -2.17 -8.31
N VAL A 112 -5.54 -2.54 -9.52
CA VAL A 112 -6.39 -2.49 -10.72
C VAL A 112 -7.57 -3.44 -10.57
N ARG A 113 -7.33 -4.64 -10.06
CA ARG A 113 -8.41 -5.60 -9.80
C ARG A 113 -9.38 -5.09 -8.75
N MET A 114 -8.89 -4.45 -7.68
CA MET A 114 -9.74 -3.81 -6.69
C MET A 114 -10.57 -2.68 -7.29
N SER A 115 -9.99 -1.89 -8.18
CA SER A 115 -10.69 -0.78 -8.83
C SER A 115 -11.86 -1.23 -9.71
N LYS A 116 -11.80 -2.47 -10.19
CA LYS A 116 -12.83 -3.10 -11.01
C LYS A 116 -13.74 -4.03 -10.20
N SER A 117 -13.62 -4.02 -8.88
CA SER A 117 -14.33 -4.93 -7.98
C SER A 117 -14.12 -6.40 -8.33
N ASP A 118 -12.92 -6.74 -8.79
CA ASP A 118 -12.52 -8.06 -9.25
C ASP A 118 -11.40 -8.65 -8.37
N PHE A 119 -11.40 -8.31 -7.10
CA PHE A 119 -10.45 -8.89 -6.14
C PHE A 119 -11.20 -9.78 -5.17
N LYS A 120 -10.77 -11.04 -5.07
CA LYS A 120 -11.45 -12.03 -4.24
C LYS A 120 -11.40 -11.64 -2.76
N ASP A 121 -12.53 -11.75 -2.09
CA ASP A 121 -12.68 -11.57 -0.65
C ASP A 121 -12.38 -10.16 -0.12
N PHE A 122 -12.21 -9.18 -1.00
CA PHE A 122 -11.96 -7.81 -0.57
C PHE A 122 -12.55 -6.80 -1.56
N THR A 123 -13.43 -5.94 -1.08
CA THR A 123 -14.10 -4.93 -1.90
C THR A 123 -13.83 -3.54 -1.34
N LEU A 124 -13.42 -2.62 -2.22
CA LEU A 124 -13.23 -1.22 -1.83
C LEU A 124 -14.57 -0.57 -1.47
N LYS A 125 -14.51 0.36 -0.53
CA LYS A 125 -15.66 1.13 -0.08
C LYS A 125 -15.44 2.62 -0.36
N PRO A 126 -16.53 3.41 -0.52
CA PRO A 126 -16.38 4.86 -0.74
C PRO A 126 -15.59 5.59 0.34
N GLU A 127 -15.60 5.10 1.57
CA GLU A 127 -14.92 5.72 2.71
C GLU A 127 -13.43 5.37 2.77
N ASP A 128 -12.95 4.44 1.95
CA ASP A 128 -11.55 4.04 1.96
C ASP A 128 -10.66 5.19 1.48
N GLY A 129 -9.49 5.32 2.10
CA GLY A 129 -8.45 6.23 1.64
C GLY A 129 -7.48 5.49 0.74
N ILE A 130 -7.24 5.99 -0.47
CA ILE A 130 -6.34 5.37 -1.43
C ILE A 130 -5.14 6.29 -1.65
N ILE A 131 -3.95 5.76 -1.40
CA ILE A 131 -2.70 6.51 -1.52
C ILE A 131 -1.85 5.85 -2.60
N LEU A 132 -1.55 6.59 -3.65
CA LEU A 132 -0.63 6.16 -4.71
C LEU A 132 0.74 6.76 -4.39
N SER A 133 1.67 5.94 -3.97
CA SER A 133 2.99 6.38 -3.52
C SER A 133 4.09 6.04 -4.51
N SER A 134 3.92 6.50 -5.75
CA SER A 134 4.93 6.36 -6.80
C SER A 134 4.64 7.35 -7.91
N HIS A 135 5.69 7.69 -8.68
CA HIS A 135 5.51 8.49 -9.89
C HIS A 135 4.94 7.64 -11.01
N THR A 136 4.10 8.25 -11.88
CA THR A 136 3.68 7.59 -13.10
C THR A 136 4.87 7.49 -14.05
N ILE A 137 5.21 6.27 -14.47
CA ILE A 137 6.26 6.04 -15.45
C ILE A 137 5.78 6.50 -16.83
N PRO A 138 6.57 7.26 -17.61
CA PRO A 138 6.19 7.65 -18.97
C PRO A 138 5.74 6.44 -19.79
N GLY A 139 4.60 6.58 -20.45
CA GLY A 139 3.94 5.50 -21.19
C GLY A 139 2.79 4.85 -20.42
N ASN A 140 2.71 5.02 -19.11
CA ASN A 140 1.66 4.42 -18.29
C ASN A 140 0.50 5.37 -17.97
N GLU A 141 0.53 6.60 -18.46
CA GLU A 141 -0.42 7.65 -18.09
C GLU A 141 -1.88 7.24 -18.34
N LYS A 142 -2.12 6.62 -19.49
CA LYS A 142 -3.48 6.19 -19.85
C LYS A 142 -4.00 5.12 -18.91
N ALA A 143 -3.17 4.14 -18.58
CA ALA A 143 -3.54 3.06 -17.66
C ALA A 143 -3.79 3.59 -16.25
N VAL A 144 -2.93 4.49 -15.75
CA VAL A 144 -3.08 5.10 -14.43
C VAL A 144 -4.34 5.94 -14.35
N ILE A 145 -4.60 6.78 -15.37
CA ILE A 145 -5.82 7.60 -15.41
C ILE A 145 -7.07 6.73 -15.44
N GLY A 146 -7.05 5.66 -16.23
CA GLY A 146 -8.17 4.71 -16.28
C GLY A 146 -8.45 4.08 -14.91
N MET A 147 -7.41 3.66 -14.21
CA MET A 147 -7.53 3.10 -12.87
C MET A 147 -8.09 4.14 -11.89
N ILE A 148 -7.56 5.36 -11.90
CA ILE A 148 -8.04 6.43 -11.01
C ILE A 148 -9.52 6.71 -11.28
N ASN A 149 -9.93 6.75 -12.54
CA ASN A 149 -11.34 6.95 -12.88
C ASN A 149 -12.22 5.83 -12.33
N ASP A 150 -11.77 4.58 -12.41
CA ASP A 150 -12.50 3.46 -11.84
C ASP A 150 -12.61 3.57 -10.31
N LEU A 151 -11.53 3.98 -9.65
CA LEU A 151 -11.53 4.18 -8.19
C LEU A 151 -12.49 5.29 -7.76
N ILE A 152 -12.56 6.38 -8.51
CA ILE A 152 -13.46 7.50 -8.18
C ILE A 152 -14.93 7.10 -8.28
N ARG A 153 -15.27 6.13 -9.13
CA ARG A 153 -16.65 5.67 -9.31
C ARG A 153 -17.16 4.75 -8.22
N LEU A 154 -16.29 4.31 -7.34
CA LEU A 154 -16.69 3.38 -6.26
C LEU A 154 -17.45 4.06 -5.10
#